data_b258e855d4b5510fd16cd82a152ec155
#
_entry.id   b258e855d4b5510fd16cd82a152ec155
#
_cell.length_a   1.000
_cell.length_b   1.000
_cell.length_c   1.000
_cell.angle_alpha   90.00
_cell.angle_beta   90.00
_cell.angle_gamma   90.00
#
_symmetry.space_group_name_H-M   'P 1'
#
loop_
_entity.id
_entity.type
_entity.pdbx_description
1 polymer ?
#
loop_
_entity_poly.entity_id
_entity_poly.type
_entity_poly.pdbx_seq_one_letter_code
_entity_poly.pdbx_strand_id
1 'polypeptide(L)'
;MRSVATALIVVAGGAVVAGVSARRAAVASGEAEPAVVTVRNAVATARETVRRRIRQRAEVTVPAAGPGAASFEGAGHATATRSGYPAGRDATSAGSAPRRLAGARGFVPALEGIRGLAAVGVLTTHVAFVTRASTGSPVKRLFGRLDLAVAVFFAKSGFLLWRAHAAHARRDEPGTARPTREYLRSRLVRILPSYAVLVAAAMLLLEQNHVNGPDSWIANLTLTQIYTSNFLVAGLTHAWSLAVEMAYYLAFPLLWTAMKDLRGDSARWRIPAIAAFGASGLVFPMLPWHALGILPADVNVQILPPSFAAWFAAGMLLAEVVTAPPGTLARMCRDRLARWGWWLAGGAALVATTVPGWFSEGFVHPGPVEFAARTGLAGTMAFLVLAPVVLAPEGTRFPVLESAPLQKVGTWSYGIFLWHQLVLHAAFPLTRTRLWDQRMGVIWPVTVAGSLAAGAASHRFIEEPARKLLSPHA
;
A
#
# COMPACT_ATOMS: atom_id res chain seq x y z
N MET A 1 11.40 4.58 -25.24
CA MET A 1 10.88 4.33 -23.89
C MET A 1 10.12 3.00 -23.69
N ARG A 2 9.59 2.37 -24.75
CA ARG A 2 9.04 1.00 -24.67
C ARG A 2 10.07 -0.07 -24.25
N SER A 3 11.37 0.20 -24.45
CA SER A 3 12.45 -0.80 -24.26
C SER A 3 12.93 -0.98 -22.80
N VAL A 4 12.77 -0.02 -21.87
CA VAL A 4 13.34 -0.15 -20.51
C VAL A 4 12.40 -0.94 -19.60
N ALA A 5 11.08 -0.71 -19.68
CA ALA A 5 10.10 -1.54 -18.96
C ALA A 5 10.06 -2.96 -19.52
N THR A 6 10.14 -3.13 -20.85
CA THR A 6 10.26 -4.44 -21.49
C THR A 6 11.59 -5.11 -21.14
N ALA A 7 12.70 -4.35 -21.03
CA ALA A 7 13.99 -4.91 -20.62
C ALA A 7 13.98 -5.34 -19.13
N LEU A 8 13.32 -4.60 -18.23
CA LEU A 8 13.17 -5.00 -16.82
C LEU A 8 12.25 -6.21 -16.66
N ILE A 9 11.16 -6.28 -17.42
CA ILE A 9 10.25 -7.43 -17.41
C ILE A 9 10.91 -8.65 -18.10
N VAL A 10 11.66 -8.45 -19.19
CA VAL A 10 12.39 -9.52 -19.89
C VAL A 10 13.61 -9.97 -19.08
N VAL A 11 14.31 -9.07 -18.36
CA VAL A 11 15.41 -9.45 -17.46
C VAL A 11 14.89 -10.17 -16.22
N ALA A 12 13.78 -9.74 -15.62
CA ALA A 12 13.15 -10.46 -14.51
C ALA A 12 12.51 -11.79 -14.97
N GLY A 13 11.79 -11.79 -16.10
CA GLY A 13 11.18 -12.99 -16.66
C GLY A 13 12.21 -13.96 -17.27
N GLY A 14 13.22 -13.45 -17.98
CA GLY A 14 14.31 -14.23 -18.56
C GLY A 14 15.23 -14.85 -17.51
N ALA A 15 15.49 -14.16 -16.40
CA ALA A 15 16.24 -14.70 -15.27
C ALA A 15 15.48 -15.83 -14.54
N VAL A 16 14.14 -15.71 -14.43
CA VAL A 16 13.30 -16.76 -13.85
C VAL A 16 13.25 -18.00 -14.76
N VAL A 17 13.08 -17.81 -16.06
CA VAL A 17 13.04 -18.93 -17.03
C VAL A 17 14.42 -19.59 -17.18
N ALA A 18 15.50 -18.82 -17.22
CA ALA A 18 16.87 -19.34 -17.25
C ALA A 18 17.24 -20.07 -15.95
N GLY A 19 16.83 -19.54 -14.79
CA GLY A 19 17.04 -20.16 -13.48
C GLY A 19 16.30 -21.51 -13.34
N VAL A 20 15.05 -21.59 -13.78
CA VAL A 20 14.26 -22.82 -13.74
C VAL A 20 14.80 -23.87 -14.73
N SER A 21 15.23 -23.45 -15.93
CA SER A 21 15.81 -24.35 -16.94
C SER A 21 17.19 -24.83 -16.50
N ALA A 22 18.02 -23.97 -15.91
CA ALA A 22 19.35 -24.33 -15.37
C ALA A 22 19.24 -25.29 -14.17
N ARG A 23 18.23 -25.11 -13.30
CA ARG A 23 17.98 -26.03 -12.18
C ARG A 23 17.53 -27.41 -12.65
N ARG A 24 16.68 -27.50 -13.69
CA ARG A 24 16.33 -28.79 -14.29
C ARG A 24 17.52 -29.52 -14.89
N ALA A 25 18.44 -28.78 -15.53
CA ALA A 25 19.65 -29.33 -16.08
C ALA A 25 20.66 -29.74 -15.00
N ALA A 26 20.85 -28.92 -13.94
CA ALA A 26 21.78 -29.20 -12.84
C ALA A 26 21.32 -30.36 -11.94
N VAL A 27 20.00 -30.51 -11.73
CA VAL A 27 19.42 -31.68 -11.02
C VAL A 27 19.61 -32.97 -11.83
N ALA A 28 19.65 -32.86 -13.15
CA ALA A 28 19.86 -34.02 -14.04
C ALA A 28 21.36 -34.41 -14.18
N SER A 29 22.30 -33.47 -13.94
CA SER A 29 23.76 -33.70 -14.09
C SER A 29 24.55 -33.88 -12.79
N GLY A 30 23.96 -33.65 -11.63
CA GLY A 30 24.63 -33.82 -10.33
C GLY A 30 25.73 -32.78 -9.99
N GLU A 31 25.84 -31.69 -10.76
CA GLU A 31 26.84 -30.63 -10.54
C GLU A 31 26.26 -29.38 -9.88
N ALA A 32 26.85 -29.01 -8.74
CA ALA A 32 26.31 -27.96 -7.85
C ALA A 32 26.81 -26.53 -8.08
N GLU A 33 27.58 -26.23 -9.17
CA GLU A 33 28.17 -24.88 -9.34
C GLU A 33 28.29 -24.35 -10.79
N PRO A 34 27.23 -23.80 -11.38
CA PRO A 34 27.42 -22.68 -12.33
C PRO A 34 26.41 -21.52 -12.23
N ALA A 35 25.40 -21.58 -11.37
CA ALA A 35 24.30 -20.58 -11.39
C ALA A 35 24.74 -19.16 -10.95
N VAL A 36 25.70 -19.03 -10.02
CA VAL A 36 26.16 -17.74 -9.50
C VAL A 36 26.99 -16.97 -10.54
N VAL A 37 27.80 -17.67 -11.32
CA VAL A 37 28.61 -17.06 -12.39
C VAL A 37 27.73 -16.55 -13.53
N THR A 38 26.67 -17.28 -13.87
CA THR A 38 25.73 -16.91 -14.96
C THR A 38 24.91 -15.66 -14.61
N VAL A 39 24.43 -15.52 -13.36
CA VAL A 39 23.70 -14.32 -12.91
C VAL A 39 24.62 -13.10 -12.86
N ARG A 40 25.85 -13.25 -12.38
CA ARG A 40 26.84 -12.18 -12.33
C ARG A 40 27.22 -11.68 -13.73
N ASN A 41 27.36 -12.57 -14.69
CA ASN A 41 27.64 -12.25 -16.10
C ASN A 41 26.43 -11.62 -16.79
N ALA A 42 25.20 -12.08 -16.52
CA ALA A 42 23.98 -11.48 -17.04
C ALA A 42 23.76 -10.06 -16.52
N VAL A 43 24.05 -9.79 -15.26
CA VAL A 43 23.98 -8.45 -14.67
C VAL A 43 25.06 -7.52 -15.23
N ALA A 44 26.28 -8.03 -15.46
CA ALA A 44 27.36 -7.28 -16.10
C ALA A 44 27.00 -6.90 -17.53
N THR A 45 26.47 -7.84 -18.32
CA THR A 45 26.05 -7.64 -19.71
C THR A 45 24.86 -6.67 -19.79
N ALA A 46 23.91 -6.74 -18.87
CA ALA A 46 22.79 -5.79 -18.80
C ALA A 46 23.28 -4.36 -18.45
N ARG A 47 24.25 -4.21 -17.54
CA ARG A 47 24.89 -2.92 -17.21
C ARG A 47 25.59 -2.30 -18.43
N GLU A 48 26.32 -3.09 -19.18
CA GLU A 48 27.04 -2.63 -20.37
C GLU A 48 26.07 -2.21 -21.47
N THR A 49 25.01 -2.97 -21.70
CA THR A 49 23.97 -2.67 -22.70
C THR A 49 23.21 -1.39 -22.34
N VAL A 50 22.92 -1.14 -21.08
CA VAL A 50 22.28 0.10 -20.61
C VAL A 50 23.24 1.29 -20.77
N ARG A 51 24.53 1.14 -20.41
CA ARG A 51 25.54 2.19 -20.62
C ARG A 51 25.73 2.54 -22.10
N ARG A 52 25.80 1.56 -22.98
CA ARG A 52 25.91 1.75 -24.44
C ARG A 52 24.72 2.52 -25.01
N ARG A 53 23.51 2.19 -24.60
CA ARG A 53 22.29 2.89 -25.04
C ARG A 53 22.17 4.31 -24.51
N ILE A 54 22.68 4.59 -23.29
CA ILE A 54 22.74 5.95 -22.75
C ILE A 54 23.74 6.80 -23.52
N ARG A 55 24.93 6.27 -23.89
CA ARG A 55 25.90 6.96 -24.75
C ARG A 55 25.36 7.25 -26.15
N GLN A 56 24.75 6.26 -26.80
CA GLN A 56 24.15 6.45 -28.14
C GLN A 56 23.01 7.50 -28.16
N ARG A 57 22.33 7.73 -27.04
CA ARG A 57 21.31 8.79 -26.94
C ARG A 57 21.91 10.17 -26.67
N ALA A 58 23.05 10.27 -26.01
CA ALA A 58 23.74 11.53 -25.80
C ALA A 58 24.33 12.10 -27.10
N GLU A 59 24.65 11.23 -28.05
CA GLU A 59 25.23 11.63 -29.36
C GLU A 59 24.17 12.07 -30.40
N VAL A 60 22.85 11.79 -30.16
CA VAL A 60 21.77 12.11 -31.12
C VAL A 60 21.05 13.44 -30.81
N THR A 61 21.37 14.14 -29.74
CA THR A 61 20.67 15.37 -29.32
C THR A 61 21.55 16.61 -29.36
N VAL A 62 22.14 16.91 -30.49
CA VAL A 62 22.62 18.28 -30.78
C VAL A 62 22.27 18.61 -32.24
N PRO A 63 21.19 19.35 -32.51
CA PRO A 63 21.08 20.13 -33.73
C PRO A 63 21.68 21.52 -33.48
N ALA A 64 22.54 21.93 -34.39
CA ALA A 64 23.19 23.24 -34.42
C ALA A 64 22.18 24.37 -34.49
N ALA A 65 22.47 25.44 -33.72
CA ALA A 65 21.78 26.72 -33.81
C ALA A 65 22.18 27.47 -35.06
N GLY A 66 21.22 27.87 -35.87
CA GLY A 66 21.37 28.89 -36.91
C GLY A 66 20.62 30.19 -36.50
N PRO A 67 21.10 31.37 -36.84
CA PRO A 67 20.55 32.62 -36.34
C PRO A 67 19.48 33.20 -37.25
N GLY A 68 18.39 33.72 -36.67
CA GLY A 68 17.36 34.45 -37.40
C GLY A 68 16.50 35.27 -36.44
N ALA A 69 16.84 36.53 -36.37
CA ALA A 69 16.06 37.57 -35.68
C ALA A 69 14.83 37.96 -36.49
N ALA A 70 13.70 38.16 -35.81
CA ALA A 70 12.69 39.13 -36.25
C ALA A 70 11.77 39.47 -35.06
N SER A 71 11.83 40.71 -34.71
CA SER A 71 10.96 41.47 -33.82
C SER A 71 9.54 41.60 -34.40
N PHE A 72 8.52 41.53 -33.58
CA PHE A 72 7.25 42.23 -33.81
C PHE A 72 6.65 42.72 -32.49
N GLU A 73 6.62 44.04 -32.35
CA GLU A 73 5.79 44.78 -31.40
C GLU A 73 4.32 44.81 -31.89
N GLY A 74 3.41 44.87 -30.97
CA GLY A 74 2.00 45.12 -31.29
C GLY A 74 1.10 45.14 -30.06
N ALA A 75 0.94 46.35 -29.52
CA ALA A 75 0.00 46.68 -28.44
C ALA A 75 -1.46 46.51 -28.85
N GLY A 76 -2.31 46.17 -27.89
CA GLY A 76 -3.76 46.16 -28.03
C GLY A 76 -4.48 46.12 -26.69
N HIS A 77 -4.70 47.29 -26.08
CA HIS A 77 -5.65 47.48 -24.99
C HIS A 77 -7.09 47.27 -25.50
N ALA A 78 -7.86 46.43 -24.83
CA ALA A 78 -9.31 46.43 -24.96
C ALA A 78 -9.95 46.50 -23.58
N THR A 79 -10.49 47.66 -23.28
CA THR A 79 -11.39 48.00 -22.18
C THR A 79 -12.74 47.28 -22.38
N ALA A 80 -13.16 46.44 -21.43
CA ALA A 80 -14.50 45.88 -21.41
C ALA A 80 -15.40 46.64 -20.42
N THR A 81 -16.42 47.21 -20.96
CA THR A 81 -17.51 47.96 -20.33
C THR A 81 -18.34 47.10 -19.38
N ARG A 82 -18.61 47.67 -18.20
CA ARG A 82 -19.61 47.20 -17.25
C ARG A 82 -21.03 47.32 -17.88
N SER A 83 -21.73 46.19 -17.94
CA SER A 83 -23.18 46.16 -18.12
C SER A 83 -23.81 45.75 -16.80
N GLY A 84 -24.67 46.67 -16.26
CA GLY A 84 -25.44 46.47 -15.05
C GLY A 84 -26.61 45.55 -15.29
N TYR A 85 -26.92 44.68 -14.36
CA TYR A 85 -28.17 43.94 -14.24
C TYR A 85 -28.91 44.38 -12.96
N PRO A 86 -30.25 44.55 -13.04
CA PRO A 86 -31.02 45.05 -11.92
C PRO A 86 -31.26 43.99 -10.84
N ALA A 87 -31.28 44.47 -9.61
CA ALA A 87 -31.65 43.70 -8.44
C ALA A 87 -33.13 43.31 -8.49
N GLY A 88 -33.40 42.02 -8.70
CA GLY A 88 -34.70 41.39 -8.49
C GLY A 88 -34.64 40.59 -7.18
N ARG A 89 -35.39 41.06 -6.17
CA ARG A 89 -35.71 40.30 -4.96
C ARG A 89 -36.59 39.13 -5.38
N ASP A 90 -36.18 37.91 -5.03
CA ASP A 90 -37.08 36.85 -4.60
C ASP A 90 -36.25 35.86 -3.76
N ALA A 91 -36.35 36.07 -2.45
CA ALA A 91 -35.87 35.15 -1.43
C ALA A 91 -36.99 34.15 -1.14
N THR A 92 -37.01 33.02 -1.85
CA THR A 92 -37.80 31.87 -1.42
C THR A 92 -37.07 30.60 -1.79
N SER A 93 -36.74 29.83 -0.74
CA SER A 93 -36.37 28.40 -0.75
C SER A 93 -35.23 27.97 -1.67
N ALA A 94 -34.02 28.42 -1.43
CA ALA A 94 -32.85 27.69 -1.86
C ALA A 94 -32.74 26.39 -1.02
N GLY A 95 -33.40 25.34 -1.50
CA GLY A 95 -33.09 23.99 -1.09
C GLY A 95 -31.58 23.77 -1.28
N SER A 96 -30.80 23.73 -0.20
CA SER A 96 -29.36 23.58 -0.24
C SER A 96 -29.03 22.31 -1.03
N ALA A 97 -28.41 22.47 -2.19
CA ALA A 97 -27.89 21.35 -2.96
C ALA A 97 -27.14 20.39 -2.03
N PRO A 98 -27.34 19.08 -2.16
CA PRO A 98 -26.75 18.12 -1.24
C PRO A 98 -25.24 18.32 -1.22
N ARG A 99 -24.69 18.74 -0.06
CA ARG A 99 -23.26 18.96 0.13
C ARG A 99 -22.51 17.70 -0.25
N ARG A 100 -21.56 17.80 -1.17
CA ARG A 100 -20.71 16.68 -1.60
C ARG A 100 -19.92 16.14 -0.42
N LEU A 101 -19.58 14.85 -0.47
CA LEU A 101 -18.77 14.20 0.54
C LEU A 101 -17.27 14.38 0.22
N ALA A 102 -16.44 14.56 1.26
CA ALA A 102 -15.01 14.82 1.15
C ALA A 102 -14.28 13.73 0.34
N GLY A 103 -14.69 12.47 0.51
CA GLY A 103 -14.11 11.34 -0.21
C GLY A 103 -14.58 11.17 -1.66
N ALA A 104 -15.60 11.90 -2.12
CA ALA A 104 -16.19 11.69 -3.45
C ALA A 104 -15.22 12.00 -4.59
N ARG A 105 -14.39 13.01 -4.45
CA ARG A 105 -13.42 13.46 -5.46
C ARG A 105 -12.16 14.03 -4.81
N GLY A 106 -11.07 14.07 -5.59
CA GLY A 106 -9.85 14.77 -5.22
C GLY A 106 -9.01 14.09 -4.12
N PHE A 107 -8.10 14.87 -3.58
CA PHE A 107 -7.20 14.51 -2.50
C PHE A 107 -7.85 14.83 -1.15
N VAL A 108 -7.73 13.92 -0.19
CA VAL A 108 -8.25 14.06 1.18
C VAL A 108 -7.06 14.09 2.14
N PRO A 109 -6.60 15.26 2.61
CA PRO A 109 -5.38 15.39 3.42
C PRO A 109 -5.41 14.54 4.70
N ALA A 110 -6.56 14.46 5.38
CA ALA A 110 -6.71 13.70 6.59
C ALA A 110 -6.39 12.19 6.43
N LEU A 111 -6.57 11.62 5.21
CA LEU A 111 -6.16 10.23 4.92
C LEU A 111 -4.63 10.04 4.94
N GLU A 112 -3.86 11.09 4.65
CA GLU A 112 -2.40 11.03 4.77
C GLU A 112 -1.99 11.05 6.25
N GLY A 113 -2.66 11.86 7.08
CA GLY A 113 -2.44 11.84 8.53
C GLY A 113 -2.75 10.47 9.14
N ILE A 114 -3.88 9.87 8.78
CA ILE A 114 -4.22 8.51 9.24
C ILE A 114 -3.14 7.50 8.81
N ARG A 115 -2.64 7.60 7.57
CA ARG A 115 -1.58 6.73 7.06
C ARG A 115 -0.28 6.87 7.84
N GLY A 116 0.07 8.09 8.24
CA GLY A 116 1.22 8.37 9.09
C GLY A 116 1.08 7.70 10.46
N LEU A 117 -0.06 7.86 11.11
CA LEU A 117 -0.35 7.20 12.39
C LEU A 117 -0.31 5.66 12.28
N ALA A 118 -0.88 5.10 11.22
CA ALA A 118 -0.85 3.67 10.96
C ALA A 118 0.59 3.14 10.78
N ALA A 119 1.46 3.87 10.09
CA ALA A 119 2.86 3.49 9.92
C ALA A 119 3.62 3.45 11.25
N VAL A 120 3.42 4.46 12.10
CA VAL A 120 4.00 4.49 13.46
C VAL A 120 3.42 3.38 14.33
N GLY A 121 2.12 3.07 14.20
CA GLY A 121 1.48 1.94 14.88
C GLY A 121 2.16 0.61 14.55
N VAL A 122 2.31 0.29 13.26
CA VAL A 122 2.99 -0.93 12.81
C VAL A 122 4.44 -1.01 13.31
N LEU A 123 5.19 0.09 13.21
CA LEU A 123 6.54 0.17 13.77
C LEU A 123 6.54 -0.13 15.28
N THR A 124 5.60 0.46 16.02
CA THR A 124 5.47 0.28 17.48
C THR A 124 5.24 -1.18 17.84
N THR A 125 4.38 -1.90 17.11
CA THR A 125 4.19 -3.34 17.31
C THR A 125 5.47 -4.14 17.14
N HIS A 126 6.26 -3.87 16.11
CA HIS A 126 7.49 -4.63 15.88
C HIS A 126 8.53 -4.37 16.98
N VAL A 127 8.63 -3.12 17.47
CA VAL A 127 9.45 -2.81 18.64
C VAL A 127 8.93 -3.54 19.87
N ALA A 128 7.59 -3.52 20.10
CA ALA A 128 6.98 -4.19 21.25
C ALA A 128 7.24 -5.70 21.25
N PHE A 129 7.21 -6.34 20.09
CA PHE A 129 7.53 -7.78 19.97
C PHE A 129 8.96 -8.09 20.42
N VAL A 130 9.95 -7.41 19.88
CA VAL A 130 11.37 -7.71 20.16
C VAL A 130 11.86 -7.18 21.52
N THR A 131 11.07 -6.34 22.20
CA THR A 131 11.33 -5.84 23.56
C THR A 131 10.43 -6.47 24.63
N ARG A 132 9.68 -7.53 24.30
CA ARG A 132 8.69 -8.18 25.21
C ARG A 132 7.66 -7.20 25.78
N ALA A 133 7.35 -6.14 25.06
CA ALA A 133 6.33 -5.16 25.45
C ALA A 133 5.00 -5.38 24.70
N SER A 134 4.74 -6.61 24.22
CA SER A 134 3.52 -6.98 23.50
C SER A 134 2.56 -7.85 24.30
N THR A 135 2.91 -8.26 25.52
CA THR A 135 2.14 -9.20 26.34
C THR A 135 2.10 -8.76 27.80
N GLY A 136 1.15 -9.29 28.58
CA GLY A 136 1.02 -9.08 30.02
C GLY A 136 0.02 -7.96 30.37
N SER A 137 0.43 -6.68 30.45
CA SER A 137 -0.49 -5.60 30.81
C SER A 137 -1.39 -5.17 29.64
N PRO A 138 -2.57 -4.55 29.89
CA PRO A 138 -3.45 -4.08 28.82
C PRO A 138 -2.75 -3.16 27.81
N VAL A 139 -1.90 -2.26 28.27
CA VAL A 139 -1.14 -1.33 27.41
C VAL A 139 -0.14 -2.10 26.54
N LYS A 140 0.57 -3.07 27.10
CA LYS A 140 1.50 -3.91 26.33
C LYS A 140 0.76 -4.74 25.29
N ARG A 141 -0.39 -5.32 25.64
CA ARG A 141 -1.22 -6.04 24.67
C ARG A 141 -1.69 -5.13 23.55
N LEU A 142 -2.07 -3.88 23.86
CA LEU A 142 -2.43 -2.90 22.82
C LEU A 142 -1.24 -2.63 21.88
N PHE A 143 -0.03 -2.44 22.39
CA PHE A 143 1.16 -2.30 21.53
C PHE A 143 1.36 -3.52 20.62
N GLY A 144 1.10 -4.73 21.12
CA GLY A 144 1.16 -5.96 20.32
C GLY A 144 0.07 -6.09 19.25
N ARG A 145 -0.97 -5.23 19.27
CA ARG A 145 -2.09 -5.24 18.30
C ARG A 145 -2.07 -4.10 17.31
N LEU A 146 -1.12 -3.19 17.42
CA LEU A 146 -0.98 -2.10 16.45
C LEU A 146 -0.51 -2.58 15.06
N ASP A 147 -0.12 -3.85 14.90
CA ASP A 147 0.06 -4.51 13.61
C ASP A 147 -1.22 -4.50 12.76
N LEU A 148 -2.40 -4.52 13.42
CA LEU A 148 -3.69 -4.43 12.76
C LEU A 148 -3.92 -3.08 12.04
N ALA A 149 -3.09 -2.07 12.29
CA ALA A 149 -3.06 -0.84 11.51
C ALA A 149 -2.73 -1.08 10.02
N VAL A 150 -2.17 -2.26 9.65
CA VAL A 150 -2.03 -2.69 8.24
C VAL A 150 -3.40 -2.74 7.55
N ALA A 151 -4.48 -3.08 8.26
CA ALA A 151 -5.83 -3.05 7.72
C ALA A 151 -6.24 -1.65 7.22
N VAL A 152 -5.75 -0.58 7.85
CA VAL A 152 -6.00 0.80 7.42
C VAL A 152 -5.32 1.09 6.07
N PHE A 153 -4.10 0.58 5.85
CA PHE A 153 -3.42 0.70 4.55
C PHE A 153 -4.20 -0.02 3.45
N PHE A 154 -4.64 -1.24 3.70
CA PHE A 154 -5.38 -2.05 2.74
C PHE A 154 -6.76 -1.46 2.46
N ALA A 155 -7.50 -1.03 3.48
CA ALA A 155 -8.78 -0.37 3.31
C ALA A 155 -8.63 0.97 2.55
N LYS A 156 -7.61 1.79 2.86
CA LYS A 156 -7.30 3.00 2.09
C LYS A 156 -6.98 2.67 0.64
N SER A 157 -6.18 1.63 0.37
CA SER A 157 -5.87 1.17 -0.99
C SER A 157 -7.14 0.71 -1.72
N GLY A 158 -7.97 -0.11 -1.09
CA GLY A 158 -9.28 -0.51 -1.61
C GLY A 158 -10.16 0.68 -1.94
N PHE A 159 -10.27 1.66 -1.04
CA PHE A 159 -11.04 2.88 -1.24
C PHE A 159 -10.55 3.69 -2.45
N LEU A 160 -9.27 4.02 -2.50
CA LEU A 160 -8.72 4.88 -3.55
C LEU A 160 -8.76 4.23 -4.93
N LEU A 161 -8.54 2.92 -5.00
CA LEU A 161 -8.54 2.18 -6.26
C LEU A 161 -9.96 1.93 -6.78
N TRP A 162 -10.90 1.70 -5.87
CA TRP A 162 -12.28 1.40 -6.23
C TRP A 162 -13.13 2.63 -6.50
N ARG A 163 -12.82 3.77 -5.88
CA ARG A 163 -13.62 5.00 -5.93
C ARG A 163 -13.93 5.49 -7.35
N ALA A 164 -12.93 5.53 -8.22
CA ALA A 164 -13.12 5.96 -9.60
C ALA A 164 -14.05 5.01 -10.35
N HIS A 165 -13.91 3.70 -10.12
CA HIS A 165 -14.74 2.67 -10.74
C HIS A 165 -16.19 2.69 -10.21
N ALA A 166 -16.38 2.89 -8.90
CA ALA A 166 -17.71 3.08 -8.32
C ALA A 166 -18.43 4.30 -8.91
N ALA A 167 -17.72 5.43 -9.02
CA ALA A 167 -18.26 6.63 -9.63
C ALA A 167 -18.63 6.44 -11.12
N HIS A 168 -17.81 5.71 -11.86
CA HIS A 168 -18.04 5.36 -13.26
C HIS A 168 -19.31 4.51 -13.43
N ALA A 169 -19.45 3.46 -12.63
CA ALA A 169 -20.64 2.60 -12.66
C ALA A 169 -21.93 3.33 -12.28
N ARG A 170 -21.86 4.33 -11.39
CA ARG A 170 -23.02 5.16 -11.01
C ARG A 170 -23.49 6.11 -12.11
N ARG A 171 -22.62 6.47 -13.06
CA ARG A 171 -22.99 7.26 -14.25
C ARG A 171 -23.47 6.39 -15.42
N ASP A 172 -23.61 5.08 -15.19
CA ASP A 172 -23.96 4.08 -16.20
C ASP A 172 -23.01 4.07 -17.42
N GLU A 173 -21.78 4.48 -17.20
CA GLU A 173 -20.74 4.49 -18.23
C GLU A 173 -20.22 3.07 -18.49
N PRO A 174 -20.08 2.62 -19.75
CA PRO A 174 -19.56 1.30 -20.08
C PRO A 174 -18.06 1.18 -19.84
N GLY A 175 -17.58 -0.04 -19.56
CA GLY A 175 -16.17 -0.33 -19.44
C GLY A 175 -15.57 -0.04 -18.06
N THR A 176 -14.29 0.36 -18.01
CA THR A 176 -13.54 0.64 -16.80
C THR A 176 -13.09 2.10 -16.75
N ALA A 177 -13.03 2.67 -15.54
CA ALA A 177 -12.69 4.08 -15.34
C ALA A 177 -11.25 4.45 -15.75
N ARG A 178 -10.36 3.48 -15.89
CA ARG A 178 -8.94 3.69 -16.26
C ARG A 178 -8.39 2.51 -17.06
N PRO A 179 -7.48 2.77 -18.02
CA PRO A 179 -6.74 1.71 -18.70
C PRO A 179 -5.89 0.90 -17.72
N THR A 180 -6.02 -0.43 -17.76
CA THR A 180 -5.29 -1.35 -16.89
C THR A 180 -3.77 -1.13 -16.90
N ARG A 181 -3.21 -0.85 -18.10
CA ARG A 181 -1.77 -0.64 -18.26
C ARG A 181 -1.25 0.58 -17.50
N GLU A 182 -1.94 1.72 -17.59
CA GLU A 182 -1.56 2.95 -16.88
C GLU A 182 -1.69 2.76 -15.38
N TYR A 183 -2.78 2.11 -14.96
CA TYR A 183 -3.01 1.75 -13.58
C TYR A 183 -1.85 0.92 -13.02
N LEU A 184 -1.54 -0.24 -13.62
CA LEU A 184 -0.47 -1.12 -13.14
C LEU A 184 0.88 -0.42 -13.14
N ARG A 185 1.22 0.31 -14.22
CA ARG A 185 2.47 1.06 -14.29
C ARG A 185 2.61 2.04 -13.11
N SER A 186 1.54 2.78 -12.80
CA SER A 186 1.56 3.75 -11.71
C SER A 186 1.81 3.09 -10.34
N ARG A 187 1.31 1.85 -10.13
CA ARG A 187 1.53 1.09 -8.89
C ARG A 187 2.95 0.53 -8.81
N LEU A 188 3.41 -0.11 -9.87
CA LEU A 188 4.74 -0.71 -9.93
C LEU A 188 5.85 0.34 -9.74
N VAL A 189 5.75 1.48 -10.42
CA VAL A 189 6.71 2.59 -10.28
C VAL A 189 6.75 3.15 -8.86
N ARG A 190 5.62 3.15 -8.17
CA ARG A 190 5.53 3.64 -6.80
C ARG A 190 6.19 2.70 -5.78
N ILE A 191 6.12 1.39 -6.01
CA ILE A 191 6.49 0.37 -5.00
C ILE A 191 7.87 -0.20 -5.27
N LEU A 192 8.10 -0.74 -6.47
CA LEU A 192 9.25 -1.59 -6.75
C LEU A 192 10.61 -0.92 -6.56
N PRO A 193 10.84 0.36 -6.91
CA PRO A 193 12.18 0.94 -6.78
C PRO A 193 12.71 0.97 -5.34
N SER A 194 11.92 1.50 -4.40
CA SER A 194 12.33 1.56 -2.99
C SER A 194 12.36 0.17 -2.35
N TYR A 195 11.44 -0.71 -2.75
CA TYR A 195 11.42 -2.08 -2.25
C TYR A 195 12.65 -2.88 -2.70
N ALA A 196 13.06 -2.78 -3.95
CA ALA A 196 14.26 -3.46 -4.44
C ALA A 196 15.54 -3.01 -3.71
N VAL A 197 15.64 -1.70 -3.40
CA VAL A 197 16.75 -1.18 -2.61
C VAL A 197 16.72 -1.72 -1.18
N LEU A 198 15.53 -1.81 -0.56
CA LEU A 198 15.39 -2.41 0.77
C LEU A 198 15.80 -3.89 0.77
N VAL A 199 15.32 -4.69 -0.23
CA VAL A 199 15.70 -6.11 -0.33
C VAL A 199 17.22 -6.24 -0.43
N ALA A 200 17.85 -5.46 -1.31
CA ALA A 200 19.30 -5.48 -1.46
C ALA A 200 20.01 -5.08 -0.14
N ALA A 201 19.52 -4.05 0.55
CA ALA A 201 20.08 -3.61 1.82
C ALA A 201 19.94 -4.70 2.92
N ALA A 202 18.76 -5.32 3.06
CA ALA A 202 18.52 -6.35 4.05
C ALA A 202 19.37 -7.61 3.79
N MET A 203 19.47 -8.04 2.52
CA MET A 203 20.24 -9.22 2.14
C MET A 203 21.75 -9.03 2.27
N LEU A 204 22.25 -7.79 2.07
CA LEU A 204 23.69 -7.51 2.08
C LEU A 204 24.20 -7.02 3.44
N LEU A 205 23.37 -6.34 4.25
CA LEU A 205 23.80 -5.73 5.51
C LEU A 205 23.53 -6.60 6.75
N LEU A 206 22.55 -7.52 6.68
CA LEU A 206 22.24 -8.38 7.80
C LEU A 206 22.93 -9.75 7.62
N GLU A 207 23.92 -10.04 8.48
CA GLU A 207 24.73 -11.26 8.44
C GLU A 207 23.89 -12.54 8.39
N GLN A 208 22.79 -12.59 9.15
CA GLN A 208 21.88 -13.73 9.15
C GLN A 208 21.23 -14.03 7.79
N ASN A 209 21.28 -13.10 6.86
CA ASN A 209 20.75 -13.28 5.51
C ASN A 209 21.81 -13.76 4.51
N HIS A 210 23.09 -13.78 4.87
CA HIS A 210 24.16 -14.18 3.94
C HIS A 210 24.11 -15.66 3.58
N VAL A 211 23.40 -16.47 4.36
CA VAL A 211 23.17 -17.90 4.08
C VAL A 211 22.02 -18.13 3.08
N ASN A 212 21.27 -17.09 2.72
CA ASN A 212 20.15 -17.20 1.82
C ASN A 212 20.61 -17.32 0.36
N GLY A 213 20.17 -18.39 -0.31
CA GLY A 213 20.48 -18.65 -1.71
C GLY A 213 19.72 -17.73 -2.71
N PRO A 214 20.01 -17.91 -4.01
CA PRO A 214 19.36 -17.14 -5.08
C PRO A 214 17.84 -17.21 -5.07
N ASP A 215 17.26 -18.34 -4.68
CA ASP A 215 15.81 -18.54 -4.59
C ASP A 215 15.16 -17.56 -3.60
N SER A 216 15.81 -17.31 -2.46
CA SER A 216 15.34 -16.33 -1.49
C SER A 216 15.41 -14.89 -2.02
N TRP A 217 16.49 -14.55 -2.75
CA TRP A 217 16.61 -13.27 -3.43
C TRP A 217 15.50 -13.05 -4.45
N ILE A 218 15.25 -14.04 -5.31
CA ILE A 218 14.21 -13.98 -6.35
C ILE A 218 12.85 -13.85 -5.69
N ALA A 219 12.52 -14.69 -4.71
CA ALA A 219 11.24 -14.67 -4.04
C ALA A 219 10.95 -13.32 -3.39
N ASN A 220 11.93 -12.73 -2.69
CA ASN A 220 11.76 -11.43 -2.07
C ASN A 220 11.69 -10.30 -3.11
N LEU A 221 12.56 -10.26 -4.12
CA LEU A 221 12.52 -9.21 -5.15
C LEU A 221 11.22 -9.21 -5.98
N THR A 222 10.62 -10.39 -6.17
CA THR A 222 9.37 -10.53 -6.93
C THR A 222 8.10 -10.48 -6.08
N LEU A 223 8.23 -10.30 -4.75
CA LEU A 223 7.10 -10.32 -3.80
C LEU A 223 6.34 -11.65 -3.81
N THR A 224 7.03 -12.77 -4.09
CA THR A 224 6.46 -14.12 -4.09
C THR A 224 6.84 -14.96 -2.88
N GLN A 225 7.58 -14.38 -1.91
CA GLN A 225 8.05 -15.06 -0.71
C GLN A 225 6.93 -15.67 0.14
N ILE A 226 5.71 -15.13 0.06
CA ILE A 226 4.55 -15.65 0.83
C ILE A 226 3.94 -16.93 0.24
N TYR A 227 4.29 -17.29 -0.99
CA TYR A 227 3.80 -18.48 -1.69
C TYR A 227 4.78 -19.66 -1.62
N THR A 228 5.89 -19.47 -0.94
CA THR A 228 6.96 -20.47 -0.81
C THR A 228 7.32 -20.66 0.66
N SER A 229 7.96 -21.79 0.98
CA SER A 229 8.41 -22.07 2.32
C SER A 229 9.53 -21.12 2.77
N ASN A 230 9.37 -20.51 3.93
CA ASN A 230 10.43 -19.90 4.75
C ASN A 230 11.29 -18.79 4.13
N PHE A 231 10.77 -18.00 3.19
CA PHE A 231 11.51 -16.86 2.65
C PHE A 231 11.26 -15.51 3.36
N LEU A 232 10.68 -15.55 4.57
CA LEU A 232 10.56 -14.36 5.43
C LEU A 232 11.92 -14.06 6.08
N VAL A 233 12.82 -13.44 5.33
CA VAL A 233 14.17 -13.11 5.78
C VAL A 233 14.18 -11.96 6.79
N ALA A 234 15.27 -11.89 7.58
CA ALA A 234 15.46 -10.84 8.57
C ALA A 234 15.40 -9.44 7.92
N GLY A 235 14.79 -8.48 8.59
CA GLY A 235 14.61 -7.14 8.06
C GLY A 235 13.52 -7.02 6.98
N LEU A 236 12.96 -8.15 6.47
CA LEU A 236 11.92 -8.17 5.44
C LEU A 236 10.63 -8.86 5.90
N THR A 237 10.53 -9.29 7.15
CA THR A 237 9.38 -10.05 7.67
C THR A 237 8.04 -9.34 7.48
N HIS A 238 8.00 -8.00 7.55
CA HIS A 238 6.81 -7.19 7.32
C HIS A 238 6.38 -7.11 5.83
N ALA A 239 7.28 -7.48 4.90
CA ALA A 239 7.03 -7.39 3.47
C ALA A 239 5.97 -8.39 2.96
N TRP A 240 5.51 -9.33 3.80
CA TRP A 240 4.35 -10.15 3.49
C TRP A 240 3.13 -9.30 3.10
N SER A 241 2.90 -8.20 3.80
CA SER A 241 1.77 -7.31 3.52
C SER A 241 1.92 -6.57 2.19
N LEU A 242 3.16 -6.23 1.81
CA LEU A 242 3.43 -5.64 0.50
C LEU A 242 3.21 -6.66 -0.64
N ALA A 243 3.56 -7.94 -0.42
CA ALA A 243 3.25 -9.02 -1.36
C ALA A 243 1.73 -9.19 -1.53
N VAL A 244 0.97 -9.15 -0.44
CA VAL A 244 -0.49 -9.14 -0.47
C VAL A 244 -1.03 -7.91 -1.21
N GLU A 245 -0.54 -6.72 -0.93
CA GLU A 245 -0.97 -5.49 -1.59
C GLU A 245 -0.70 -5.54 -3.10
N MET A 246 0.46 -6.06 -3.50
CA MET A 246 0.80 -6.25 -4.92
C MET A 246 -0.13 -7.24 -5.60
N ALA A 247 -0.45 -8.37 -4.96
CA ALA A 247 -1.41 -9.33 -5.48
C ALA A 247 -2.79 -8.69 -5.72
N TYR A 248 -3.25 -7.84 -4.79
CA TYR A 248 -4.49 -7.07 -4.99
C TYR A 248 -4.38 -6.05 -6.12
N TYR A 249 -3.24 -5.37 -6.28
CA TYR A 249 -3.07 -4.46 -7.42
C TYR A 249 -3.17 -5.19 -8.75
N LEU A 250 -2.69 -6.42 -8.84
CA LEU A 250 -2.85 -7.27 -10.03
C LEU A 250 -4.29 -7.79 -10.18
N ALA A 251 -4.99 -8.05 -9.07
CA ALA A 251 -6.35 -8.57 -9.07
C ALA A 251 -7.43 -7.50 -9.32
N PHE A 252 -7.17 -6.22 -9.00
CA PHE A 252 -8.18 -5.16 -9.18
C PHE A 252 -8.74 -5.05 -10.60
N PRO A 253 -7.96 -5.13 -11.69
CA PRO A 253 -8.53 -5.13 -13.04
C PRO A 253 -9.50 -6.29 -13.30
N LEU A 254 -9.26 -7.45 -12.70
CA LEU A 254 -10.17 -8.61 -12.80
C LEU A 254 -11.46 -8.34 -12.01
N LEU A 255 -11.37 -7.77 -10.80
CA LEU A 255 -12.53 -7.37 -10.02
C LEU A 255 -13.36 -6.29 -10.72
N TRP A 256 -12.71 -5.30 -11.36
CA TRP A 256 -13.41 -4.30 -12.18
C TRP A 256 -14.16 -4.95 -13.34
N THR A 257 -13.52 -5.88 -14.03
CA THR A 257 -14.13 -6.60 -15.17
C THR A 257 -15.28 -7.47 -14.72
N ALA A 258 -15.15 -8.18 -13.60
CA ALA A 258 -16.21 -9.01 -13.03
C ALA A 258 -17.46 -8.22 -12.63
N MET A 259 -17.28 -6.93 -12.26
CA MET A 259 -18.38 -6.07 -11.82
C MET A 259 -18.77 -4.98 -12.84
N LYS A 260 -18.24 -5.03 -14.07
CA LYS A 260 -18.47 -3.98 -15.11
C LYS A 260 -19.95 -3.81 -15.48
N ASP A 261 -20.72 -4.89 -15.44
CA ASP A 261 -22.12 -4.89 -15.83
C ASP A 261 -23.06 -4.54 -14.66
N LEU A 262 -22.51 -4.43 -13.44
CA LEU A 262 -23.24 -3.92 -12.26
C LEU A 262 -23.23 -2.39 -12.26
N ARG A 263 -24.01 -1.78 -13.18
CA ARG A 263 -24.14 -0.34 -13.39
C ARG A 263 -25.59 0.08 -13.51
N GLY A 264 -25.89 1.38 -13.52
CA GLY A 264 -27.26 1.89 -13.52
C GLY A 264 -28.09 1.29 -12.37
N ASP A 265 -29.24 0.71 -12.68
CA ASP A 265 -30.12 0.06 -11.69
C ASP A 265 -29.47 -1.19 -11.05
N SER A 266 -28.60 -1.91 -11.78
CA SER A 266 -27.88 -3.06 -11.27
C SER A 266 -26.80 -2.69 -10.28
N ALA A 267 -26.39 -1.42 -10.17
CA ALA A 267 -25.38 -0.96 -9.23
C ALA A 267 -25.74 -1.24 -7.76
N ARG A 268 -27.00 -1.47 -7.42
CA ARG A 268 -27.45 -1.90 -6.07
C ARG A 268 -26.81 -3.20 -5.61
N TRP A 269 -26.42 -4.08 -6.53
CA TRP A 269 -25.81 -5.37 -6.23
C TRP A 269 -24.29 -5.29 -5.95
N ARG A 270 -23.67 -4.13 -6.18
CA ARG A 270 -22.22 -3.95 -5.95
C ARG A 270 -21.86 -4.06 -4.48
N ILE A 271 -22.65 -3.44 -3.58
CA ILE A 271 -22.42 -3.54 -2.12
C ILE A 271 -22.53 -4.99 -1.63
N PRO A 272 -23.61 -5.75 -1.90
CA PRO A 272 -23.67 -7.17 -1.56
C PRO A 272 -22.51 -8.01 -2.14
N ALA A 273 -22.12 -7.77 -3.40
CA ALA A 273 -21.01 -8.50 -4.03
C ALA A 273 -19.67 -8.23 -3.35
N ILE A 274 -19.37 -6.97 -3.00
CA ILE A 274 -18.15 -6.59 -2.27
C ILE A 274 -18.19 -7.16 -0.84
N ALA A 275 -19.35 -7.15 -0.18
CA ALA A 275 -19.50 -7.73 1.15
C ALA A 275 -19.26 -9.26 1.11
N ALA A 276 -19.80 -9.96 0.11
CA ALA A 276 -19.56 -11.39 -0.10
C ALA A 276 -18.08 -11.69 -0.38
N PHE A 277 -17.41 -10.85 -1.21
CA PHE A 277 -15.99 -10.93 -1.43
C PHE A 277 -15.18 -10.74 -0.13
N GLY A 278 -15.51 -9.76 0.71
CA GLY A 278 -14.89 -9.58 2.02
C GLY A 278 -15.12 -10.76 2.95
N ALA A 279 -16.34 -11.29 3.00
CA ALA A 279 -16.70 -12.44 3.82
C ALA A 279 -15.96 -13.72 3.38
N SER A 280 -15.78 -13.94 2.07
CA SER A 280 -15.02 -15.08 1.56
C SER A 280 -13.58 -15.10 2.09
N GLY A 281 -12.96 -13.92 2.31
CA GLY A 281 -11.64 -13.82 2.90
C GLY A 281 -11.58 -14.23 4.38
N LEU A 282 -12.66 -14.08 5.13
CA LEU A 282 -12.74 -14.57 6.51
C LEU A 282 -12.90 -16.10 6.56
N VAL A 283 -13.54 -16.69 5.57
CA VAL A 283 -13.72 -18.14 5.45
C VAL A 283 -12.47 -18.83 4.91
N PHE A 284 -11.72 -18.17 4.02
CA PHE A 284 -10.55 -18.73 3.33
C PHE A 284 -9.54 -19.43 4.26
N PRO A 285 -9.06 -18.84 5.37
CA PRO A 285 -8.09 -19.49 6.25
C PRO A 285 -8.67 -20.65 7.07
N MET A 286 -10.01 -20.84 7.06
CA MET A 286 -10.67 -21.95 7.74
C MET A 286 -10.76 -23.23 6.89
N LEU A 287 -10.54 -23.10 5.58
CA LEU A 287 -10.63 -24.23 4.66
C LEU A 287 -9.38 -25.12 4.78
N PRO A 288 -9.53 -26.45 4.63
CA PRO A 288 -8.44 -27.41 4.84
C PRO A 288 -7.52 -27.54 3.62
N TRP A 289 -6.91 -26.44 3.16
CA TRP A 289 -6.10 -26.35 1.94
C TRP A 289 -4.96 -27.37 1.88
N HIS A 290 -4.28 -27.60 3.02
CA HIS A 290 -3.20 -28.57 3.12
C HIS A 290 -3.73 -30.00 3.06
N ALA A 291 -4.84 -30.30 3.75
CA ALA A 291 -5.44 -31.62 3.74
C ALA A 291 -6.01 -32.01 2.35
N LEU A 292 -6.43 -31.00 1.56
CA LEU A 292 -6.87 -31.17 0.17
C LEU A 292 -5.71 -31.27 -0.83
N GLY A 293 -4.46 -31.14 -0.39
CA GLY A 293 -3.29 -31.16 -1.27
C GLY A 293 -3.18 -29.96 -2.22
N ILE A 294 -3.97 -28.88 -2.00
CA ILE A 294 -3.98 -27.69 -2.85
C ILE A 294 -2.79 -26.79 -2.55
N LEU A 295 -2.40 -26.68 -1.28
CA LEU A 295 -1.25 -25.90 -0.83
C LEU A 295 -0.23 -26.81 -0.14
N PRO A 296 1.09 -26.56 -0.36
CA PRO A 296 2.15 -27.21 0.40
C PRO A 296 1.99 -26.96 1.91
N ALA A 297 2.38 -27.94 2.72
CA ALA A 297 2.18 -27.89 4.18
C ALA A 297 2.95 -26.75 4.88
N ASP A 298 4.00 -26.27 4.26
CA ASP A 298 4.88 -25.20 4.74
C ASP A 298 4.46 -23.79 4.31
N VAL A 299 3.43 -23.66 3.46
CA VAL A 299 2.85 -22.36 3.07
C VAL A 299 1.85 -21.90 4.13
N ASN A 300 2.06 -20.73 4.71
CA ASN A 300 1.13 -20.17 5.68
C ASN A 300 -0.09 -19.55 5.00
N VAL A 301 -1.24 -20.23 5.09
CA VAL A 301 -2.53 -19.79 4.51
C VAL A 301 -2.95 -18.40 5.01
N GLN A 302 -2.63 -18.07 6.26
CA GLN A 302 -3.08 -16.83 6.90
C GLN A 302 -2.42 -15.57 6.31
N ILE A 303 -1.24 -15.70 5.68
CA ILE A 303 -0.57 -14.55 5.02
C ILE A 303 -0.85 -14.48 3.52
N LEU A 304 -1.66 -15.40 2.97
CA LEU A 304 -2.02 -15.36 1.56
C LEU A 304 -3.06 -14.25 1.26
N PRO A 305 -3.05 -13.67 0.06
CA PRO A 305 -3.91 -12.54 -0.29
C PRO A 305 -5.40 -12.73 0.01
N PRO A 306 -6.04 -13.89 -0.29
CA PRO A 306 -7.46 -14.05 -0.01
C PRO A 306 -7.83 -13.83 1.46
N SER A 307 -6.96 -14.17 2.41
CA SER A 307 -7.20 -14.01 3.85
C SER A 307 -7.44 -12.55 4.27
N PHE A 308 -7.04 -11.58 3.45
CA PHE A 308 -7.19 -10.15 3.72
C PHE A 308 -8.25 -9.45 2.86
N ALA A 309 -9.08 -10.21 2.14
CA ALA A 309 -10.15 -9.65 1.29
C ALA A 309 -11.09 -8.72 2.08
N ALA A 310 -11.37 -9.02 3.35
CA ALA A 310 -12.19 -8.18 4.22
C ALA A 310 -11.62 -6.77 4.41
N TRP A 311 -10.30 -6.60 4.45
CA TRP A 311 -9.66 -5.30 4.62
C TRP A 311 -9.77 -4.43 3.36
N PHE A 312 -9.55 -5.01 2.18
CA PHE A 312 -9.76 -4.30 0.91
C PHE A 312 -11.24 -4.01 0.68
N ALA A 313 -12.12 -4.98 0.98
CA ALA A 313 -13.57 -4.83 0.86
C ALA A 313 -14.10 -3.68 1.74
N ALA A 314 -13.56 -3.47 2.95
CA ALA A 314 -13.92 -2.35 3.82
C ALA A 314 -13.72 -1.00 3.10
N GLY A 315 -12.60 -0.83 2.40
CA GLY A 315 -12.34 0.36 1.59
C GLY A 315 -13.22 0.46 0.34
N MET A 316 -13.44 -0.67 -0.35
CA MET A 316 -14.31 -0.71 -1.53
C MET A 316 -15.76 -0.35 -1.16
N LEU A 317 -16.27 -0.83 -0.02
CA LEU A 317 -17.58 -0.46 0.51
C LEU A 317 -17.69 1.04 0.80
N LEU A 318 -16.66 1.64 1.42
CA LEU A 318 -16.61 3.10 1.61
C LEU A 318 -16.65 3.85 0.28
N ALA A 319 -15.98 3.34 -0.75
CA ALA A 319 -15.99 3.94 -2.08
C ALA A 319 -17.39 3.89 -2.74
N GLU A 320 -18.12 2.78 -2.58
CA GLU A 320 -19.52 2.68 -3.03
C GLU A 320 -20.43 3.66 -2.28
N VAL A 321 -20.30 3.76 -0.94
CA VAL A 321 -21.10 4.67 -0.12
C VAL A 321 -20.83 6.13 -0.47
N VAL A 322 -19.56 6.51 -0.66
CA VAL A 322 -19.18 7.90 -1.00
C VAL A 322 -19.69 8.33 -2.36
N THR A 323 -19.78 7.42 -3.32
CA THR A 323 -20.21 7.71 -4.69
C THR A 323 -21.72 7.58 -4.90
N ALA A 324 -22.43 6.94 -3.95
CA ALA A 324 -23.88 6.87 -3.94
C ALA A 324 -24.51 8.20 -3.47
N PRO A 325 -25.80 8.41 -3.75
CA PRO A 325 -26.55 9.49 -3.11
C PRO A 325 -26.41 9.43 -1.58
N PRO A 326 -26.32 10.59 -0.88
CA PRO A 326 -26.08 10.60 0.56
C PRO A 326 -27.14 9.84 1.36
N GLY A 327 -26.75 8.66 1.84
CA GLY A 327 -27.59 7.78 2.65
C GLY A 327 -27.41 8.00 4.16
N THR A 328 -27.90 7.06 4.96
CA THR A 328 -27.88 7.14 6.43
C THR A 328 -26.46 7.26 6.99
N LEU A 329 -25.50 6.44 6.49
CA LEU A 329 -24.11 6.49 6.93
C LEU A 329 -23.48 7.87 6.70
N ALA A 330 -23.70 8.49 5.55
CA ALA A 330 -23.22 9.83 5.27
C ALA A 330 -23.87 10.88 6.19
N ARG A 331 -25.16 10.71 6.53
CA ARG A 331 -25.83 11.60 7.49
C ARG A 331 -25.21 11.49 8.89
N MET A 332 -24.91 10.28 9.35
CA MET A 332 -24.25 10.05 10.65
C MET A 332 -22.85 10.66 10.73
N CYS A 333 -22.15 10.88 9.61
CA CYS A 333 -20.84 11.51 9.58
C CYS A 333 -20.88 13.04 9.42
N ARG A 334 -22.06 13.66 9.28
CA ARG A 334 -22.20 15.13 9.17
C ARG A 334 -21.88 15.83 10.50
N ASP A 335 -22.34 15.26 11.60
CA ASP A 335 -22.13 15.83 12.91
C ASP A 335 -20.73 15.50 13.48
N ARG A 336 -20.14 16.47 14.18
CA ARG A 336 -18.82 16.32 14.78
C ARG A 336 -18.79 15.25 15.88
N LEU A 337 -19.82 15.23 16.74
CA LEU A 337 -19.91 14.24 17.83
C LEU A 337 -20.08 12.83 17.29
N ALA A 338 -20.91 12.66 16.25
CA ALA A 338 -21.08 11.36 15.61
C ALA A 338 -19.75 10.85 15.02
N ARG A 339 -18.92 11.72 14.40
CA ARG A 339 -17.59 11.33 13.91
C ARG A 339 -16.66 10.83 15.03
N TRP A 340 -16.71 11.44 16.21
CA TRP A 340 -15.99 10.92 17.38
C TRP A 340 -16.50 9.55 17.82
N GLY A 341 -17.82 9.33 17.78
CA GLY A 341 -18.42 8.02 18.04
C GLY A 341 -17.88 6.91 17.15
N TRP A 342 -17.67 7.19 15.85
CA TRP A 342 -17.08 6.24 14.91
C TRP A 342 -15.63 5.90 15.27
N TRP A 343 -14.81 6.90 15.62
CA TRP A 343 -13.42 6.66 16.04
C TRP A 343 -13.33 5.92 17.36
N LEU A 344 -14.20 6.21 18.31
CA LEU A 344 -14.30 5.46 19.58
C LEU A 344 -14.69 4.00 19.32
N ALA A 345 -15.65 3.75 18.43
CA ALA A 345 -16.02 2.39 18.04
C ALA A 345 -14.87 1.66 17.32
N GLY A 346 -14.11 2.36 16.47
CA GLY A 346 -12.90 1.81 15.86
C GLY A 346 -11.81 1.47 16.87
N GLY A 347 -11.61 2.33 17.86
CA GLY A 347 -10.72 2.08 19.00
C GLY A 347 -11.19 0.91 19.85
N ALA A 348 -12.50 0.81 20.11
CA ALA A 348 -13.08 -0.33 20.82
C ALA A 348 -12.89 -1.65 20.08
N ALA A 349 -13.04 -1.66 18.75
CA ALA A 349 -12.77 -2.85 17.94
C ALA A 349 -11.30 -3.29 18.02
N LEU A 350 -10.36 -2.33 18.06
CA LEU A 350 -8.94 -2.63 18.30
C LEU A 350 -8.71 -3.19 19.70
N VAL A 351 -9.27 -2.54 20.73
CA VAL A 351 -9.14 -2.97 22.12
C VAL A 351 -9.76 -4.35 22.34
N ALA A 352 -10.87 -4.68 21.66
CA ALA A 352 -11.48 -6.01 21.73
C ALA A 352 -10.50 -7.13 21.35
N THR A 353 -9.55 -6.87 20.46
CA THR A 353 -8.50 -7.84 20.08
C THR A 353 -7.46 -8.06 21.18
N THR A 354 -7.47 -7.26 22.26
CA THR A 354 -6.53 -7.36 23.38
C THR A 354 -7.10 -8.11 24.57
N VAL A 355 -8.36 -8.58 24.50
CA VAL A 355 -9.03 -9.27 25.61
C VAL A 355 -8.33 -10.59 25.89
N PRO A 356 -7.85 -10.85 27.12
CA PRO A 356 -7.18 -12.09 27.48
C PRO A 356 -8.07 -13.30 27.27
N GLY A 357 -7.50 -14.38 26.75
CA GLY A 357 -8.19 -15.65 26.49
C GLY A 357 -9.06 -15.66 25.23
N TRP A 358 -9.33 -14.51 24.61
CA TRP A 358 -10.06 -14.45 23.32
C TRP A 358 -9.11 -14.52 22.12
N PHE A 359 -7.93 -13.95 22.27
CA PHE A 359 -6.92 -13.86 21.20
C PHE A 359 -5.52 -14.17 21.73
N SER A 360 -4.76 -14.95 20.95
CA SER A 360 -3.38 -15.31 21.23
C SER A 360 -2.49 -14.08 21.36
N GLU A 361 -1.53 -14.10 22.30
CA GLU A 361 -0.60 -13.00 22.56
C GLU A 361 0.81 -13.28 22.01
N GLY A 362 1.54 -12.21 21.70
CA GLY A 362 2.94 -12.30 21.27
C GLY A 362 3.10 -13.01 19.94
N PHE A 363 4.00 -14.01 19.91
CA PHE A 363 4.31 -14.80 18.72
C PHE A 363 3.48 -16.08 18.58
N VAL A 364 2.46 -16.27 19.42
CA VAL A 364 1.61 -17.45 19.32
C VAL A 364 0.79 -17.35 18.04
N HIS A 365 0.85 -18.39 17.21
CA HIS A 365 0.13 -18.43 15.94
C HIS A 365 -1.36 -18.65 16.20
N PRO A 366 -2.25 -17.77 15.71
CA PRO A 366 -3.67 -17.90 15.95
C PRO A 366 -4.25 -19.09 15.18
N GLY A 367 -5.24 -19.78 15.77
CA GLY A 367 -6.05 -20.74 15.03
C GLY A 367 -6.85 -20.07 13.91
N PRO A 368 -7.36 -20.84 12.93
CA PRO A 368 -8.05 -20.26 11.77
C PRO A 368 -9.25 -19.38 12.12
N VAL A 369 -10.06 -19.79 13.10
CA VAL A 369 -11.25 -19.04 13.57
C VAL A 369 -10.83 -17.75 14.27
N GLU A 370 -9.82 -17.84 15.15
CA GLU A 370 -9.27 -16.69 15.83
C GLU A 370 -8.70 -15.67 14.83
N PHE A 371 -7.93 -16.16 13.85
CA PHE A 371 -7.37 -15.32 12.78
C PHE A 371 -8.48 -14.61 12.00
N ALA A 372 -9.55 -15.31 11.62
CA ALA A 372 -10.69 -14.74 10.90
C ALA A 372 -11.41 -13.67 11.75
N ALA A 373 -11.66 -13.94 13.04
CA ALA A 373 -12.26 -12.98 13.96
C ALA A 373 -11.39 -11.71 14.11
N ARG A 374 -10.08 -11.89 14.30
CA ARG A 374 -9.10 -10.81 14.40
C ARG A 374 -9.04 -9.98 13.11
N THR A 375 -9.04 -10.64 11.96
CA THR A 375 -9.06 -10.00 10.63
C THR A 375 -10.36 -9.24 10.42
N GLY A 376 -11.51 -9.80 10.81
CA GLY A 376 -12.81 -9.14 10.76
C GLY A 376 -12.87 -7.88 11.62
N LEU A 377 -12.40 -7.95 12.87
CA LEU A 377 -12.32 -6.80 13.78
C LEU A 377 -11.39 -5.72 13.23
N ALA A 378 -10.24 -6.09 12.66
CA ALA A 378 -9.31 -5.13 12.05
C ALA A 378 -9.90 -4.46 10.80
N GLY A 379 -10.64 -5.19 9.96
CA GLY A 379 -11.36 -4.61 8.82
C GLY A 379 -12.46 -3.65 9.28
N THR A 380 -13.19 -4.00 10.34
CA THR A 380 -14.20 -3.13 10.99
C THR A 380 -13.55 -1.87 11.56
N MET A 381 -12.45 -2.01 12.29
CA MET A 381 -11.66 -0.87 12.79
C MET A 381 -11.22 0.05 11.64
N ALA A 382 -10.66 -0.50 10.57
CA ALA A 382 -10.22 0.29 9.43
C ALA A 382 -11.37 1.04 8.75
N PHE A 383 -12.54 0.39 8.59
CA PHE A 383 -13.76 1.03 8.10
C PHE A 383 -14.17 2.20 8.99
N LEU A 384 -14.27 1.97 10.31
CA LEU A 384 -14.69 2.96 11.30
C LEU A 384 -13.70 4.13 11.43
N VAL A 385 -12.41 3.89 11.21
CA VAL A 385 -11.38 4.95 11.21
C VAL A 385 -11.45 5.81 9.96
N LEU A 386 -11.68 5.23 8.79
CA LEU A 386 -11.69 5.95 7.51
C LEU A 386 -13.03 6.63 7.23
N ALA A 387 -14.15 6.02 7.61
CA ALA A 387 -15.50 6.50 7.30
C ALA A 387 -15.75 7.96 7.74
N PRO A 388 -15.41 8.40 8.98
CA PRO A 388 -15.64 9.78 9.41
C PRO A 388 -14.92 10.83 8.58
N VAL A 389 -13.81 10.44 7.92
CA VAL A 389 -13.03 11.35 7.08
C VAL A 389 -13.60 11.41 5.66
N VAL A 390 -13.88 10.25 5.06
CA VAL A 390 -14.31 10.22 3.65
C VAL A 390 -15.79 10.54 3.48
N LEU A 391 -16.62 10.28 4.48
CA LEU A 391 -18.07 10.57 4.48
C LEU A 391 -18.39 11.94 5.09
N ALA A 392 -17.42 12.68 5.60
CA ALA A 392 -17.61 14.03 6.06
C ALA A 392 -18.08 14.95 4.90
N PRO A 393 -18.82 16.03 5.18
CA PRO A 393 -19.10 17.07 4.19
C PRO A 393 -17.81 17.65 3.60
N GLU A 394 -17.82 17.96 2.32
CA GLU A 394 -16.70 18.64 1.65
C GLU A 394 -16.33 19.94 2.39
N GLY A 395 -15.04 20.20 2.56
CA GLY A 395 -14.53 21.34 3.33
C GLY A 395 -14.42 21.09 4.85
N THR A 396 -14.81 19.90 5.36
CA THR A 396 -14.57 19.56 6.76
C THR A 396 -13.07 19.49 7.03
N ARG A 397 -12.62 20.18 8.10
CA ARG A 397 -11.23 20.19 8.54
C ARG A 397 -10.99 19.19 9.66
N PHE A 398 -9.82 18.57 9.65
CA PHE A 398 -9.32 17.65 10.67
C PHE A 398 -7.95 18.15 11.17
N PRO A 399 -7.91 19.19 12.06
CA PRO A 399 -6.69 19.93 12.36
C PRO A 399 -5.50 19.07 12.79
N VAL A 400 -5.74 18.01 13.57
CA VAL A 400 -4.67 17.08 14.00
C VAL A 400 -4.16 16.27 12.81
N LEU A 401 -5.05 15.64 12.03
CA LEU A 401 -4.69 14.79 10.89
C LEU A 401 -4.09 15.61 9.74
N GLU A 402 -4.46 16.88 9.64
CA GLU A 402 -3.99 17.81 8.60
C GLU A 402 -2.81 18.67 9.06
N SER A 403 -2.29 18.45 10.28
CA SER A 403 -1.13 19.19 10.79
C SER A 403 0.11 18.93 9.93
N ALA A 404 0.95 19.94 9.73
CA ALA A 404 2.13 19.84 8.86
C ALA A 404 3.10 18.69 9.25
N PRO A 405 3.39 18.42 10.54
CA PRO A 405 4.20 17.28 10.92
C PRO A 405 3.58 15.95 10.50
N LEU A 406 2.28 15.77 10.75
CA LEU A 406 1.61 14.50 10.45
C LEU A 406 1.43 14.28 8.95
N GLN A 407 1.24 15.35 8.17
CA GLN A 407 1.25 15.29 6.70
C GLN A 407 2.61 14.84 6.16
N LYS A 408 3.73 15.30 6.73
CA LYS A 408 5.08 14.83 6.38
C LYS A 408 5.25 13.35 6.69
N VAL A 409 4.88 12.93 7.90
CA VAL A 409 4.91 11.50 8.29
C VAL A 409 4.04 10.67 7.34
N GLY A 410 2.86 11.16 6.98
CA GLY A 410 1.98 10.55 5.99
C GLY A 410 2.64 10.41 4.61
N THR A 411 3.31 11.44 4.13
CA THR A 411 4.05 11.42 2.87
C THR A 411 5.16 10.37 2.88
N TRP A 412 5.92 10.29 3.97
CA TRP A 412 7.03 9.35 4.14
C TRP A 412 6.61 7.96 4.62
N SER A 413 5.32 7.74 4.90
CA SER A 413 4.82 6.53 5.55
C SER A 413 5.17 5.25 4.80
N TYR A 414 5.28 5.28 3.47
CA TYR A 414 5.72 4.13 2.69
C TYR A 414 7.19 3.81 2.98
N GLY A 415 8.07 4.79 2.94
CA GLY A 415 9.48 4.61 3.32
C GLY A 415 9.64 4.21 4.79
N ILE A 416 8.88 4.83 5.73
CA ILE A 416 8.87 4.43 7.15
C ILE A 416 8.51 2.96 7.27
N PHE A 417 7.42 2.54 6.61
CA PHE A 417 6.97 1.16 6.61
C PHE A 417 8.04 0.21 6.03
N LEU A 418 8.73 0.57 4.95
CA LEU A 418 9.76 -0.25 4.36
C LEU A 418 10.98 -0.41 5.26
N TRP A 419 11.51 0.69 5.77
CA TRP A 419 12.83 0.70 6.42
C TRP A 419 12.82 0.38 7.92
N HIS A 420 11.66 0.44 8.60
CA HIS A 420 11.61 0.34 10.07
C HIS A 420 12.21 -0.96 10.63
N GLN A 421 12.09 -2.09 9.93
CA GLN A 421 12.66 -3.36 10.40
C GLN A 421 14.18 -3.34 10.34
N LEU A 422 14.76 -2.80 9.27
CA LEU A 422 16.21 -2.67 9.15
C LEU A 422 16.76 -1.68 10.18
N VAL A 423 16.06 -0.55 10.38
CA VAL A 423 16.38 0.43 11.42
C VAL A 423 16.27 -0.20 12.82
N LEU A 424 15.24 -1.00 13.07
CA LEU A 424 15.06 -1.72 14.33
C LEU A 424 16.23 -2.67 14.60
N HIS A 425 16.69 -3.42 13.59
CA HIS A 425 17.89 -4.26 13.72
C HIS A 425 19.13 -3.43 14.09
N ALA A 426 19.30 -2.24 13.50
CA ALA A 426 20.41 -1.35 13.81
C ALA A 426 20.28 -0.66 15.18
N ALA A 427 19.07 -0.48 15.71
CA ALA A 427 18.84 0.20 16.98
C ALA A 427 19.48 -0.54 18.17
N PHE A 428 19.52 -1.87 18.16
CA PHE A 428 20.07 -2.68 19.25
C PHE A 428 21.58 -2.45 19.44
N PRO A 429 22.44 -2.62 18.44
CA PRO A 429 23.87 -2.34 18.61
C PRO A 429 24.15 -0.87 18.90
N LEU A 430 23.42 0.07 18.30
CA LEU A 430 23.58 1.50 18.55
C LEU A 430 23.30 1.88 20.00
N THR A 431 22.33 1.26 20.64
CA THR A 431 21.95 1.54 22.04
C THR A 431 22.65 0.59 23.03
N ARG A 432 23.47 -0.32 22.55
CA ARG A 432 24.12 -1.38 23.36
C ARG A 432 23.12 -2.18 24.20
N THR A 433 21.90 -2.39 23.66
CA THR A 433 20.87 -3.22 24.27
C THR A 433 20.82 -4.58 23.59
N ARG A 434 20.30 -5.58 24.30
CA ARG A 434 20.10 -6.93 23.74
C ARG A 434 18.66 -7.13 23.31
N LEU A 435 18.43 -8.00 22.33
CA LEU A 435 17.10 -8.50 22.01
C LEU A 435 16.44 -9.08 23.27
N TRP A 436 15.16 -8.80 23.44
CA TRP A 436 14.34 -9.26 24.57
C TRP A 436 14.63 -8.58 25.93
N ASP A 437 15.57 -7.64 26.00
CA ASP A 437 15.72 -6.73 27.14
C ASP A 437 14.53 -5.79 27.19
N GLN A 438 13.67 -5.81 28.13
CA GLN A 438 12.44 -5.03 28.23
C GLN A 438 12.64 -3.48 28.17
N ARG A 439 13.47 -3.01 27.23
CA ARG A 439 13.89 -1.61 27.06
C ARG A 439 13.17 -0.89 25.92
N MET A 440 11.86 -1.10 25.81
CA MET A 440 11.05 -0.42 24.79
C MET A 440 11.23 1.11 24.82
N GLY A 441 11.34 1.72 26.02
CA GLY A 441 11.54 3.16 26.16
C GLY A 441 12.84 3.71 25.55
N VAL A 442 13.83 2.84 25.28
CA VAL A 442 15.07 3.21 24.58
C VAL A 442 14.99 2.86 23.10
N ILE A 443 14.56 1.65 22.76
CA ILE A 443 14.54 1.16 21.39
C ILE A 443 13.49 1.88 20.55
N TRP A 444 12.31 2.16 21.10
CA TRP A 444 11.22 2.79 20.36
C TRP A 444 11.58 4.19 19.81
N PRO A 445 12.07 5.17 20.62
CA PRO A 445 12.39 6.49 20.08
C PRO A 445 13.52 6.47 19.06
N VAL A 446 14.55 5.59 19.25
CA VAL A 446 15.64 5.43 18.28
C VAL A 446 15.10 4.86 16.96
N THR A 447 14.23 3.83 17.03
CA THR A 447 13.63 3.24 15.85
C THR A 447 12.70 4.22 15.14
N VAL A 448 11.89 4.98 15.87
CA VAL A 448 11.02 6.02 15.28
C VAL A 448 11.84 7.08 14.57
N ALA A 449 12.84 7.68 15.25
CA ALA A 449 13.67 8.72 14.67
C ALA A 449 14.43 8.23 13.43
N GLY A 450 15.06 7.06 13.52
CA GLY A 450 15.76 6.42 12.40
C GLY A 450 14.84 6.10 11.22
N SER A 451 13.63 5.60 11.50
CA SER A 451 12.65 5.28 10.45
C SER A 451 12.06 6.52 9.78
N LEU A 452 11.87 7.61 10.52
CA LEU A 452 11.47 8.90 9.95
C LEU A 452 12.57 9.44 9.03
N ALA A 453 13.84 9.39 9.45
CA ALA A 453 14.98 9.81 8.63
C ALA A 453 15.13 8.93 7.39
N ALA A 454 15.07 7.60 7.52
CA ALA A 454 15.15 6.66 6.42
C ALA A 454 13.97 6.81 5.45
N GLY A 455 12.75 7.01 5.97
CA GLY A 455 11.56 7.27 5.16
C GLY A 455 11.64 8.56 4.37
N ALA A 456 12.12 9.65 4.98
CA ALA A 456 12.36 10.92 4.29
C ALA A 456 13.44 10.78 3.21
N ALA A 457 14.54 10.08 3.50
CA ALA A 457 15.61 9.81 2.55
C ALA A 457 15.12 8.95 1.39
N SER A 458 14.39 7.85 1.67
CA SER A 458 13.77 6.99 0.64
C SER A 458 12.87 7.79 -0.28
N HIS A 459 11.98 8.61 0.28
CA HIS A 459 11.09 9.46 -0.49
C HIS A 459 11.87 10.41 -1.44
N ARG A 460 12.88 11.11 -0.90
CA ARG A 460 13.62 12.12 -1.66
C ARG A 460 14.56 11.54 -2.71
N PHE A 461 15.26 10.45 -2.38
CA PHE A 461 16.35 9.94 -3.22
C PHE A 461 15.96 8.74 -4.08
N ILE A 462 14.86 8.05 -3.77
CA ILE A 462 14.46 6.86 -4.50
C ILE A 462 13.05 7.05 -5.10
N GLU A 463 12.04 7.34 -4.26
CA GLU A 463 10.64 7.33 -4.72
C GLU A 463 10.32 8.48 -5.67
N GLU A 464 10.71 9.71 -5.31
CA GLU A 464 10.45 10.90 -6.13
C GLU A 464 11.22 10.87 -7.46
N PRO A 465 12.53 10.55 -7.49
CA PRO A 465 13.26 10.38 -8.75
C PRO A 465 12.69 9.25 -9.62
N ALA A 466 12.39 8.09 -9.04
CA ALA A 466 11.82 6.98 -9.78
C ALA A 466 10.48 7.36 -10.44
N ARG A 467 9.62 8.07 -9.71
CA ARG A 467 8.34 8.57 -10.25
C ARG A 467 8.55 9.56 -11.39
N LYS A 468 9.47 10.51 -11.26
CA LYS A 468 9.78 11.48 -12.32
C LYS A 468 10.33 10.82 -13.58
N LEU A 469 11.21 9.84 -13.41
CA LEU A 469 11.86 9.13 -14.53
C LEU A 469 10.94 8.13 -15.23
N LEU A 470 10.14 7.39 -14.46
CA LEU A 470 9.36 6.27 -14.97
C LEU A 470 7.89 6.63 -15.26
N SER A 471 7.39 7.78 -14.79
CA SER A 471 6.03 8.26 -15.04
C SER A 471 6.02 9.76 -15.35
N PRO A 472 6.66 10.22 -16.44
CA PRO A 472 6.79 11.65 -16.74
C PRO A 472 5.46 12.35 -17.09
N HIS A 473 4.35 11.61 -17.23
CA HIS A 473 3.03 12.12 -17.59
C HIS A 473 1.94 11.78 -16.54
N ALA A 474 2.32 11.49 -15.29
CA ALA A 474 1.38 11.19 -14.21
C ALA A 474 1.10 12.44 -13.35
#